data_a2c1b8b57d85d2cb85e39c3f0d8b526b
#
_entry.id   a2c1b8b57d85d2cb85e39c3f0d8b526b
#
_cell.length_a   1.000
_cell.length_b   1.000
_cell.length_c   1.000
_cell.angle_alpha   90.00
_cell.angle_beta   90.00
_cell.angle_gamma   90.00
#
_symmetry.space_group_name_H-M   'P 1'
#
loop_
_entity.id
_entity.type
_entity.pdbx_description
1 polymer ?
#
loop_
_entity_poly.entity_id
_entity_poly.type
_entity_poly.pdbx_seq_one_letter_code
_entity_poly.pdbx_strand_id
1 'polypeptide(L)'
;FNKEFGRDYGDEVVTRVGEVLSEYFHNGNVYRMTGDEYLVLVENASYEDFTQQVHSAYTKLENISLGLVSVGYAWGKVDIDVNGLVISAENMMREEKKKYYKNLRKGHHEPIIKKDLLEDIEQKNFIVCLVPKIDVQTGEIAGAEAIVRYHHKDLGIMDPGRYINLLEETRLSH
;
A
#
# COMPACT_ATOMS: atom_id res chain seq x y z
N PHE A 1 6.49 3.48 -3.81
CA PHE A 1 5.70 2.48 -4.53
C PHE A 1 6.28 2.25 -5.93
N ASN A 2 6.20 3.23 -6.84
CA ASN A 2 6.67 3.10 -8.22
C ASN A 2 8.19 2.82 -8.36
N LYS A 3 9.00 3.21 -7.38
CA LYS A 3 10.45 2.91 -7.37
C LYS A 3 10.76 1.45 -7.00
N GLU A 4 9.81 0.76 -6.37
CA GLU A 4 10.04 -0.54 -5.74
C GLU A 4 9.37 -1.70 -6.49
N PHE A 5 8.20 -1.47 -7.09
CA PHE A 5 7.40 -2.53 -7.74
C PHE A 5 7.30 -2.37 -9.27
N GLY A 6 7.88 -1.32 -9.82
CA GLY A 6 7.67 -0.95 -11.22
C GLY A 6 6.36 -0.17 -11.42
N ARG A 7 6.30 0.60 -12.52
CA ARG A 7 5.15 1.47 -12.83
C ARG A 7 3.87 0.67 -13.05
N ASP A 8 3.96 -0.45 -13.73
CA ASP A 8 2.80 -1.25 -14.14
C ASP A 8 2.08 -1.87 -12.95
N TYR A 9 2.81 -2.35 -11.95
CA TYR A 9 2.22 -2.89 -10.72
C TYR A 9 1.59 -1.79 -9.85
N GLY A 10 2.24 -0.63 -9.76
CA GLY A 10 1.67 0.53 -9.05
C GLY A 10 0.35 0.97 -9.68
N ASP A 11 0.28 1.01 -11.00
CA ASP A 11 -0.92 1.38 -11.74
C ASP A 11 -2.03 0.33 -11.58
N GLU A 12 -1.70 -0.97 -11.55
CA GLU A 12 -2.65 -2.05 -11.26
C GLU A 12 -3.25 -1.92 -9.86
N VAL A 13 -2.42 -1.73 -8.83
CA VAL A 13 -2.90 -1.55 -7.44
C VAL A 13 -3.78 -0.32 -7.32
N VAL A 14 -3.37 0.80 -7.90
CA VAL A 14 -4.17 2.03 -7.89
C VAL A 14 -5.51 1.82 -8.59
N THR A 15 -5.54 1.13 -9.73
CA THR A 15 -6.78 0.81 -10.46
C THR A 15 -7.71 -0.06 -9.59
N ARG A 16 -7.18 -1.11 -8.98
CA ARG A 16 -7.95 -1.98 -8.08
C ARG A 16 -8.50 -1.26 -6.86
N VAL A 17 -7.74 -0.32 -6.30
CA VAL A 17 -8.24 0.55 -5.21
C VAL A 17 -9.46 1.34 -5.68
N GLY A 18 -9.40 1.94 -6.87
CA GLY A 18 -10.54 2.65 -7.45
C GLY A 18 -11.77 1.77 -7.67
N GLU A 19 -11.57 0.54 -8.14
CA GLU A 19 -12.66 -0.45 -8.31
C GLU A 19 -13.33 -0.80 -6.98
N VAL A 20 -12.55 -1.10 -5.94
CA VAL A 20 -13.07 -1.39 -4.60
C VAL A 20 -13.83 -0.19 -4.03
N LEU A 21 -13.28 1.01 -4.14
CA LEU A 21 -13.98 2.20 -3.66
C LEU A 21 -15.31 2.40 -4.39
N SER A 22 -15.36 2.18 -5.70
CA SER A 22 -16.60 2.28 -6.49
C SER A 22 -17.62 1.19 -6.13
N GLU A 23 -17.16 -0.01 -5.80
CA GLU A 23 -18.02 -1.12 -5.38
C GLU A 23 -18.66 -0.85 -4.01
N TYR A 24 -17.86 -0.41 -3.03
CA TYR A 24 -18.34 -0.22 -1.66
C TYR A 24 -19.08 1.10 -1.43
N PHE A 25 -18.80 2.13 -2.23
CA PHE A 25 -19.43 3.44 -2.14
C PHE A 25 -20.31 3.74 -3.37
N HIS A 26 -21.17 2.79 -3.74
CA HIS A 26 -22.09 2.91 -4.88
C HIS A 26 -23.09 4.07 -4.75
N ASN A 27 -23.30 4.57 -3.52
CA ASN A 27 -24.11 5.75 -3.20
C ASN A 27 -23.30 7.05 -3.07
N GLY A 28 -22.01 7.01 -3.44
CA GLY A 28 -21.09 8.13 -3.37
C GLY A 28 -20.39 8.40 -4.70
N ASN A 29 -19.60 9.45 -4.72
CA ASN A 29 -18.76 9.81 -5.85
C ASN A 29 -17.28 9.54 -5.50
N VAL A 30 -16.60 8.76 -6.33
CA VAL A 30 -15.19 8.43 -6.18
C VAL A 30 -14.37 9.28 -7.14
N TYR A 31 -13.42 10.04 -6.60
CA TYR A 31 -12.52 10.91 -7.35
C TYR A 31 -11.08 10.46 -7.17
N ARG A 32 -10.36 10.26 -8.27
CA ARG A 32 -8.91 10.14 -8.23
C ARG A 32 -8.30 11.54 -8.28
N MET A 33 -7.68 11.96 -7.19
CA MET A 33 -7.18 13.33 -7.03
C MET A 33 -5.81 13.51 -7.68
N THR A 34 -4.83 12.77 -7.21
CA THR A 34 -3.46 12.78 -7.75
C THR A 34 -2.84 11.40 -7.57
N GLY A 35 -2.11 10.91 -8.58
CA GLY A 35 -1.28 9.72 -8.47
C GLY A 35 -1.97 8.52 -7.81
N ASP A 36 -1.77 8.35 -6.53
CA ASP A 36 -2.26 7.26 -5.68
C ASP A 36 -3.32 7.71 -4.65
N GLU A 37 -3.82 8.94 -4.74
CA GLU A 37 -4.80 9.48 -3.81
C GLU A 37 -6.22 9.48 -4.38
N TYR A 38 -7.16 8.97 -3.60
CA TYR A 38 -8.59 8.98 -3.88
C TYR A 38 -9.36 9.76 -2.82
N LEU A 39 -10.41 10.45 -3.27
CA LEU A 39 -11.42 11.09 -2.44
C LEU A 39 -12.77 10.45 -2.73
N VAL A 40 -13.49 10.09 -1.69
CA VAL A 40 -14.87 9.58 -1.80
C VAL A 40 -15.80 10.53 -1.06
N LEU A 41 -16.84 11.02 -1.74
CA LEU A 41 -17.88 11.84 -1.16
C LEU A 41 -19.18 11.04 -1.15
N VAL A 42 -19.74 10.84 0.04
CA VAL A 42 -21.00 10.12 0.25
C VAL A 42 -22.02 11.08 0.80
N GLU A 43 -23.17 11.18 0.15
CA GLU A 43 -24.27 12.02 0.57
C GLU A 43 -25.42 11.20 1.17
N ASN A 44 -26.17 11.82 2.09
CA ASN A 44 -27.39 11.25 2.66
C ASN A 44 -27.21 9.88 3.35
N ALA A 45 -26.01 9.60 3.88
CA ALA A 45 -25.74 8.39 4.67
C ALA A 45 -25.88 8.68 6.17
N SER A 46 -26.42 7.73 6.94
CA SER A 46 -26.33 7.77 8.40
C SER A 46 -24.84 7.58 8.82
N TYR A 47 -24.52 7.97 10.05
CA TYR A 47 -23.17 7.75 10.59
C TYR A 47 -22.82 6.26 10.62
N GLU A 48 -23.77 5.42 11.04
CA GLU A 48 -23.63 3.98 11.13
C GLU A 48 -23.38 3.35 9.75
N ASP A 49 -24.21 3.67 8.77
CA ASP A 49 -24.07 3.13 7.40
C ASP A 49 -22.75 3.58 6.77
N PHE A 50 -22.39 4.86 6.92
CA PHE A 50 -21.15 5.41 6.41
C PHE A 50 -19.92 4.71 7.02
N THR A 51 -19.87 4.56 8.35
CA THR A 51 -18.74 3.92 9.02
C THR A 51 -18.65 2.44 8.69
N GLN A 52 -19.78 1.76 8.50
CA GLN A 52 -19.80 0.37 8.04
C GLN A 52 -19.25 0.22 6.62
N GLN A 53 -19.63 1.11 5.70
CA GLN A 53 -19.06 1.13 4.34
C GLN A 53 -17.56 1.36 4.38
N VAL A 54 -17.09 2.35 5.15
CA VAL A 54 -15.66 2.63 5.33
C VAL A 54 -14.91 1.41 5.85
N HIS A 55 -15.42 0.75 6.90
CA HIS A 55 -14.78 -0.43 7.48
C HIS A 55 -14.71 -1.60 6.50
N SER A 56 -15.80 -1.85 5.78
CA SER A 56 -15.86 -2.93 4.79
C SER A 56 -14.91 -2.69 3.61
N ALA A 57 -14.86 -1.47 3.08
CA ALA A 57 -13.92 -1.07 2.05
C ALA A 57 -12.47 -1.18 2.53
N TYR A 58 -12.17 -0.69 3.73
CA TYR A 58 -10.84 -0.76 4.33
C TYR A 58 -10.35 -2.19 4.47
N THR A 59 -11.17 -3.09 5.01
CA THR A 59 -10.83 -4.52 5.14
C THR A 59 -10.50 -5.14 3.78
N LYS A 60 -11.27 -4.79 2.74
CA LYS A 60 -10.99 -5.27 1.37
C LYS A 60 -9.69 -4.71 0.83
N LEU A 61 -9.44 -3.41 1.05
CA LEU A 61 -8.23 -2.72 0.62
C LEU A 61 -6.97 -3.25 1.31
N GLU A 62 -7.03 -3.56 2.61
CA GLU A 62 -5.92 -4.19 3.34
C GLU A 62 -5.50 -5.51 2.69
N ASN A 63 -6.46 -6.33 2.29
CA ASN A 63 -6.20 -7.61 1.62
C ASN A 63 -5.59 -7.46 0.22
N ILE A 64 -5.90 -6.39 -0.50
CA ILE A 64 -5.39 -6.14 -1.86
C ILE A 64 -4.03 -5.46 -1.82
N SER A 65 -3.86 -4.48 -0.94
CA SER A 65 -2.71 -3.58 -0.89
C SER A 65 -1.65 -3.99 0.13
N LEU A 66 -1.85 -5.10 0.83
CA LEU A 66 -0.91 -5.59 1.86
C LEU A 66 -0.63 -4.55 2.96
N GLY A 67 -1.64 -3.79 3.36
CA GLY A 67 -1.52 -2.74 4.38
C GLY A 67 -0.82 -1.46 3.90
N LEU A 68 -0.71 -1.23 2.59
CA LEU A 68 -0.09 -0.03 2.00
C LEU A 68 -1.08 1.12 1.81
N VAL A 69 -2.37 0.90 2.05
CA VAL A 69 -3.40 1.94 1.97
C VAL A 69 -3.64 2.54 3.33
N SER A 70 -3.55 3.86 3.44
CA SER A 70 -3.94 4.63 4.62
C SER A 70 -5.28 5.31 4.35
N VAL A 71 -6.19 5.22 5.29
CA VAL A 71 -7.56 5.74 5.16
C VAL A 71 -7.83 6.78 6.25
N GLY A 72 -8.47 7.86 5.88
CA GLY A 72 -9.06 8.82 6.80
C GLY A 72 -10.48 9.12 6.38
N TYR A 73 -11.36 9.37 7.32
CA TYR A 73 -12.74 9.72 7.05
C TYR A 73 -13.26 10.77 8.02
N ALA A 74 -14.29 11.50 7.59
CA ALA A 74 -15.00 12.45 8.41
C ALA A 74 -16.49 12.42 8.02
N TRP A 75 -17.36 12.71 8.98
CA TRP A 75 -18.80 12.74 8.78
C TRP A 75 -19.41 13.98 9.42
N GLY A 76 -20.42 14.55 8.81
CA GLY A 76 -21.14 15.73 9.30
C GLY A 76 -22.62 15.65 8.97
N LYS A 77 -23.47 16.30 9.78
CA LYS A 77 -24.94 16.19 9.66
C LYS A 77 -25.66 17.49 9.26
N VAL A 78 -25.23 18.63 9.74
CA VAL A 78 -25.93 19.93 9.57
C VAL A 78 -24.91 21.03 9.31
N ASP A 79 -25.23 21.98 8.42
CA ASP A 79 -24.37 23.11 8.04
C ASP A 79 -22.91 22.70 7.73
N ILE A 80 -22.80 21.73 6.82
CA ILE A 80 -21.56 21.02 6.53
C ILE A 80 -20.55 21.94 5.83
N ASP A 81 -19.45 22.21 6.48
CA ASP A 81 -18.23 22.67 5.80
C ASP A 81 -17.51 21.46 5.17
N VAL A 82 -17.78 21.22 3.89
CA VAL A 82 -17.17 20.12 3.13
C VAL A 82 -15.64 20.21 3.15
N ASN A 83 -15.07 21.41 3.03
CA ASN A 83 -13.62 21.60 3.10
C ASN A 83 -13.06 21.20 4.47
N GLY A 84 -13.75 21.57 5.54
CA GLY A 84 -13.39 21.17 6.91
C GLY A 84 -13.44 19.65 7.11
N LEU A 85 -14.42 18.96 6.51
CA LEU A 85 -14.49 17.49 6.54
C LEU A 85 -13.34 16.85 5.75
N VAL A 86 -13.02 17.34 4.57
CA VAL A 86 -11.89 16.86 3.77
C VAL A 86 -10.58 17.01 4.54
N ILE A 87 -10.32 18.19 5.12
CA ILE A 87 -9.13 18.45 5.93
C ILE A 87 -9.07 17.49 7.14
N SER A 88 -10.19 17.23 7.79
CA SER A 88 -10.26 16.31 8.92
C SER A 88 -9.93 14.86 8.52
N ALA A 89 -10.49 14.41 7.39
CA ALA A 89 -10.19 13.09 6.83
C ALA A 89 -8.71 12.97 6.42
N GLU A 90 -8.15 13.99 5.75
CA GLU A 90 -6.71 14.02 5.40
C GLU A 90 -5.81 13.94 6.64
N ASN A 91 -6.12 14.69 7.68
CA ASN A 91 -5.35 14.66 8.91
C ASN A 91 -5.38 13.27 9.56
N MET A 92 -6.54 12.63 9.61
CA MET A 92 -6.68 11.26 10.10
C MET A 92 -5.84 10.27 9.27
N MET A 93 -5.91 10.34 7.95
CA MET A 93 -5.12 9.51 7.04
C MET A 93 -3.61 9.72 7.26
N ARG A 94 -3.16 10.98 7.40
CA ARG A 94 -1.76 11.30 7.65
C ARG A 94 -1.26 10.76 9.00
N GLU A 95 -2.08 10.80 10.03
CA GLU A 95 -1.72 10.22 11.34
C GLU A 95 -1.67 8.70 11.28
N GLU A 96 -2.57 8.05 10.56
CA GLU A 96 -2.52 6.60 10.32
C GLU A 96 -1.24 6.23 9.57
N LYS A 97 -0.92 6.94 8.49
CA LYS A 97 0.32 6.77 7.71
C LYS A 97 1.57 6.93 8.58
N LYS A 98 1.60 7.94 9.47
CA LYS A 98 2.70 8.13 10.42
C LYS A 98 2.82 6.98 11.43
N LYS A 99 1.70 6.47 11.94
CA LYS A 99 1.69 5.32 12.85
C LYS A 99 2.22 4.08 12.17
N TYR A 100 1.80 3.83 10.92
CA TYR A 100 2.30 2.74 10.10
C TYR A 100 3.83 2.80 9.96
N TYR A 101 4.40 3.92 9.50
CA TYR A 101 5.85 4.07 9.37
C TYR A 101 6.60 4.05 10.70
N LYS A 102 6.00 4.54 11.78
CA LYS A 102 6.58 4.47 13.12
C LYS A 102 6.63 3.03 13.64
N ASN A 103 5.63 2.23 13.34
CA ASN A 103 5.59 0.82 13.72
C ASN A 103 6.56 -0.01 12.88
N LEU A 104 6.72 0.29 11.60
CA LEU A 104 7.76 -0.28 10.75
C LEU A 104 9.17 -0.01 11.32
N ARG A 105 9.42 1.22 11.80
CA ARG A 105 10.72 1.59 12.42
C ARG A 105 10.94 0.99 13.80
N LYS A 106 9.88 0.60 14.52
CA LYS A 106 9.97 0.03 15.88
C LYS A 106 10.04 -1.49 15.94
N GLY A 107 10.10 -2.18 14.81
CA GLY A 107 10.32 -3.62 14.76
C GLY A 107 9.22 -4.49 15.38
N HIS A 108 7.99 -3.99 15.52
CA HIS A 108 6.88 -4.75 16.12
C HIS A 108 6.40 -5.96 15.29
N HIS A 109 7.01 -6.20 14.12
CA HIS A 109 6.78 -7.41 13.33
C HIS A 109 7.96 -8.41 13.35
N GLU A 110 9.02 -8.13 14.17
CA GLU A 110 10.23 -8.93 14.17
C GLU A 110 10.09 -10.44 14.42
N PRO A 111 9.32 -10.93 15.40
CA PRO A 111 9.37 -12.36 15.72
C PRO A 111 8.80 -13.26 14.63
N ILE A 112 7.72 -12.82 13.96
CA ILE A 112 7.02 -13.61 12.93
C ILE A 112 7.81 -13.58 11.62
N ILE A 113 8.24 -12.39 11.20
CA ILE A 113 9.00 -12.20 9.95
C ILE A 113 10.36 -12.93 9.99
N LYS A 114 11.03 -12.96 11.14
CA LYS A 114 12.35 -13.60 11.26
C LYS A 114 12.30 -15.12 11.09
N LYS A 115 11.28 -15.76 11.66
CA LYS A 115 11.07 -17.21 11.51
C LYS A 115 10.67 -17.56 10.08
N ASP A 116 9.70 -16.84 9.55
CA ASP A 116 9.18 -17.04 8.20
C ASP A 116 10.26 -16.78 7.16
N LEU A 117 11.12 -15.77 7.35
CA LEU A 117 12.21 -15.42 6.46
C LEU A 117 13.22 -16.56 6.26
N LEU A 118 13.58 -17.29 7.33
CA LEU A 118 14.46 -18.44 7.25
C LEU A 118 13.84 -19.58 6.44
N GLU A 119 12.60 -19.92 6.73
CA GLU A 119 11.87 -20.95 5.99
C GLU A 119 11.72 -20.57 4.50
N ASP A 120 11.44 -19.30 4.22
CA ASP A 120 11.24 -18.82 2.85
C ASP A 120 12.54 -18.70 2.04
N ILE A 121 13.70 -18.50 2.70
CA ILE A 121 15.01 -18.62 2.04
C ILE A 121 15.25 -20.07 1.59
N GLU A 122 14.97 -21.04 2.46
CA GLU A 122 15.12 -22.47 2.14
C GLU A 122 14.14 -22.90 1.04
N GLN A 123 12.92 -22.34 1.01
CA GLN A 123 11.90 -22.59 0.01
C GLN A 123 12.11 -21.81 -1.30
N LYS A 124 13.16 -20.99 -1.41
CA LYS A 124 13.47 -20.17 -2.59
C LYS A 124 12.39 -19.16 -2.94
N ASN A 125 11.73 -18.61 -1.93
CA ASN A 125 10.69 -17.58 -2.11
C ASN A 125 11.28 -16.17 -2.41
N PHE A 126 12.58 -16.09 -2.70
CA PHE A 126 13.26 -14.89 -3.17
C PHE A 126 13.42 -14.94 -4.69
N ILE A 127 12.87 -13.96 -5.37
CA ILE A 127 12.90 -13.84 -6.82
C ILE A 127 13.84 -12.70 -7.21
N VAL A 128 14.77 -12.97 -8.13
CA VAL A 128 15.62 -11.93 -8.72
C VAL A 128 14.92 -11.39 -9.98
N CYS A 129 14.55 -10.11 -9.92
CA CYS A 129 14.03 -9.38 -11.08
C CYS A 129 15.15 -8.57 -11.72
N LEU A 130 15.27 -8.63 -13.03
CA LEU A 130 16.21 -7.84 -13.80
C LEU A 130 15.51 -6.64 -14.43
N VAL A 131 15.95 -5.43 -14.05
CA VAL A 131 15.48 -4.19 -14.68
C VAL A 131 16.47 -3.77 -15.75
N PRO A 132 16.08 -3.76 -17.03
CA PRO A 132 17.01 -3.42 -18.11
C PRO A 132 17.43 -1.95 -18.02
N LYS A 133 18.71 -1.70 -18.28
CA LYS A 133 19.28 -0.35 -18.48
C LYS A 133 19.45 -0.12 -19.98
N ILE A 134 18.77 0.88 -20.49
CA ILE A 134 18.77 1.22 -21.91
C ILE A 134 19.79 2.32 -22.17
N ASP A 135 20.64 2.15 -23.16
CA ASP A 135 21.45 3.23 -23.69
C ASP A 135 20.54 4.22 -24.43
N VAL A 136 20.54 5.45 -23.97
CA VAL A 136 19.64 6.49 -24.51
C VAL A 136 20.03 6.96 -25.91
N GLN A 137 21.24 6.69 -26.36
CA GLN A 137 21.72 7.08 -27.70
C GLN A 137 21.38 6.00 -28.73
N THR A 138 21.52 4.73 -28.38
CA THR A 138 21.32 3.61 -29.30
C THR A 138 19.95 2.96 -29.17
N GLY A 139 19.27 3.12 -28.01
CA GLY A 139 18.04 2.42 -27.69
C GLY A 139 18.24 0.95 -27.34
N GLU A 140 19.47 0.47 -27.24
CA GLU A 140 19.81 -0.92 -26.94
C GLU A 140 19.96 -1.17 -25.45
N ILE A 141 19.81 -2.43 -25.02
CA ILE A 141 20.03 -2.82 -23.62
C ILE A 141 21.52 -2.81 -23.34
N ALA A 142 21.99 -1.86 -22.54
CA ALA A 142 23.38 -1.73 -22.10
C ALA A 142 23.72 -2.55 -20.85
N GLY A 143 22.71 -3.02 -20.12
CA GLY A 143 22.89 -3.81 -18.90
C GLY A 143 21.57 -4.07 -18.17
N ALA A 144 21.67 -4.62 -16.96
CA ALA A 144 20.50 -4.80 -16.12
C ALA A 144 20.86 -4.57 -14.66
N GLU A 145 19.90 -4.10 -13.89
CA GLU A 145 19.96 -4.03 -12.41
C GLU A 145 19.20 -5.21 -11.84
N ALA A 146 19.86 -5.98 -10.96
CA ALA A 146 19.24 -7.08 -10.25
C ALA A 146 18.55 -6.56 -8.99
N ILE A 147 17.25 -6.77 -8.89
CA ILE A 147 16.45 -6.41 -7.74
C ILE A 147 15.85 -7.67 -7.14
N VAL A 148 16.10 -7.91 -5.85
CA VAL A 148 15.52 -9.05 -5.14
C VAL A 148 14.10 -8.72 -4.71
N ARG A 149 13.17 -9.64 -4.92
CA ARG A 149 11.79 -9.61 -4.43
C ARG A 149 11.57 -10.81 -3.52
N TYR A 150 10.96 -10.57 -2.37
CA TYR A 150 10.59 -11.62 -1.43
C TYR A 150 9.09 -11.89 -1.54
N HIS A 151 8.74 -13.14 -1.83
CA HIS A 151 7.35 -13.58 -1.93
C HIS A 151 6.95 -14.32 -0.65
N HIS A 152 6.38 -13.58 0.30
CA HIS A 152 5.87 -14.16 1.54
C HIS A 152 4.54 -14.86 1.29
N LYS A 153 4.33 -16.05 1.84
CA LYS A 153 3.14 -16.89 1.63
C LYS A 153 1.81 -16.20 1.95
N ASP A 154 1.79 -15.38 3.01
CA ASP A 154 0.58 -14.71 3.49
C ASP A 154 0.52 -13.22 3.12
N LEU A 155 1.69 -12.58 2.96
CA LEU A 155 1.81 -11.15 2.70
C LEU A 155 2.09 -10.82 1.23
N GLY A 156 2.29 -11.84 0.37
CA GLY A 156 2.60 -11.66 -1.04
C GLY A 156 4.00 -11.09 -1.27
N ILE A 157 4.17 -10.30 -2.33
CA ILE A 157 5.46 -9.70 -2.69
C ILE A 157 5.77 -8.55 -1.74
N MET A 158 6.88 -8.67 -1.02
CA MET A 158 7.32 -7.69 -0.03
C MET A 158 8.38 -6.75 -0.61
N ASP A 159 8.29 -5.50 -0.17
CA ASP A 159 9.27 -4.45 -0.44
C ASP A 159 10.61 -4.78 0.23
N PRO A 160 11.76 -4.62 -0.48
CA PRO A 160 13.10 -4.76 0.06
C PRO A 160 13.33 -4.02 1.38
N GLY A 161 12.81 -2.80 1.52
CA GLY A 161 12.91 -2.02 2.76
C GLY A 161 12.28 -2.68 4.00
N ARG A 162 11.46 -3.71 3.82
CA ARG A 162 10.82 -4.44 4.92
C ARG A 162 11.63 -5.63 5.42
N TYR A 163 12.48 -6.23 4.60
CA TYR A 163 13.22 -7.44 4.95
C TYR A 163 14.73 -7.31 4.87
N ILE A 164 15.29 -6.34 4.14
CA ILE A 164 16.75 -6.17 3.99
C ILE A 164 17.41 -5.93 5.34
N ASN A 165 16.88 -5.01 6.14
CA ASN A 165 17.43 -4.74 7.47
C ASN A 165 17.42 -6.01 8.35
N LEU A 166 16.37 -6.82 8.23
CA LEU A 166 16.25 -8.07 8.96
C LEU A 166 17.26 -9.12 8.47
N LEU A 167 17.52 -9.20 7.16
CA LEU A 167 18.56 -10.04 6.58
C LEU A 167 19.96 -9.62 7.08
N GLU A 168 20.23 -8.33 7.12
CA GLU A 168 21.51 -7.79 7.62
C GLU A 168 21.72 -8.09 9.12
N GLU A 169 20.69 -7.84 9.95
CA GLU A 169 20.73 -8.12 11.38
C GLU A 169 20.88 -9.62 11.68
N THR A 170 20.31 -10.47 10.85
CA THR A 170 20.41 -11.93 11.00
C THR A 170 21.67 -12.54 10.39
N ARG A 171 22.50 -11.74 9.71
CA ARG A 171 23.68 -12.17 8.94
C ARG A 171 23.36 -13.21 7.85
N LEU A 172 22.16 -13.15 7.30
CA LEU A 172 21.70 -14.02 6.21
C LEU A 172 21.91 -13.40 4.82
N SER A 173 22.55 -12.24 4.76
CA SER A 173 22.84 -11.51 3.52
C SER A 173 24.12 -11.97 2.79
N HIS A 174 24.72 -13.11 3.21
CA HIS A 174 25.94 -13.64 2.60
C HIS A 174 25.70 -14.91 1.81
#